data_b8128d2a6e0d40d503043b77cd59b222
#
_entry.id   b8128d2a6e0d40d503043b77cd59b222
#
_cell.length_a   1.000
_cell.length_b   1.000
_cell.length_c   1.000
_cell.angle_alpha   90.00
_cell.angle_beta   90.00
_cell.angle_gamma   90.00
#
_symmetry.space_group_name_H-M   'P 1'
#
loop_
_entity.id
_entity.type
_entity.pdbx_description
1 polymer ?
#
loop_
_entity_poly.entity_id
_entity_poly.type
_entity_poly.pdbx_seq_one_letter_code
_entity_poly.pdbx_strand_id
1 'polypeptide(L)'
;EIPLFSHYQIESQIESAFQREVRLPSGGSIVIDSTEALTAIDINSARATRGGDIEETAFNTNLEAADEIARQLRLRDLGGLIVIDFIDMTPVRHQRAVENRLREAVRQDRARIQISHISRFGLLEMSRQRLSPSLGESSHHVCPRCSGTGTVRDNESLSLSILRLIEEEALKENTKEVHAIVPVPIASYLLNEKRAAVSAIESRQGDVRVIIVPNDEMQTPHYSVLRV
;
A
#
# COMPACT_ATOMS: atom_id res chain seq x y z
N GLU A 1 -12.31 -39.93 1.27
CA GLU A 1 -10.88 -39.55 1.11
C GLU A 1 -10.76 -38.03 1.25
N ILE A 2 -9.79 -37.59 2.03
CA ILE A 2 -9.51 -36.16 2.24
C ILE A 2 -8.66 -35.70 1.03
N PRO A 3 -9.03 -34.59 0.35
CA PRO A 3 -8.21 -34.04 -0.72
C PRO A 3 -6.78 -33.73 -0.24
N LEU A 4 -5.80 -33.96 -1.07
CA LEU A 4 -4.37 -33.85 -0.72
C LEU A 4 -3.99 -32.45 -0.21
N PHE A 5 -4.48 -31.41 -0.86
CA PHE A 5 -4.24 -30.02 -0.44
C PHE A 5 -4.83 -29.72 0.94
N SER A 6 -6.01 -30.23 1.22
CA SER A 6 -6.64 -30.09 2.54
C SER A 6 -5.90 -30.88 3.63
N HIS A 7 -5.40 -32.06 3.29
CA HIS A 7 -4.62 -32.89 4.22
C HIS A 7 -3.34 -32.21 4.67
N TYR A 8 -2.62 -31.57 3.77
CA TYR A 8 -1.38 -30.85 4.06
C TYR A 8 -1.59 -29.37 4.36
N GLN A 9 -2.83 -28.88 4.44
CA GLN A 9 -3.16 -27.48 4.69
C GLN A 9 -2.48 -26.49 3.71
N ILE A 10 -2.31 -26.93 2.45
CA ILE A 10 -1.63 -26.14 1.42
C ILE A 10 -2.46 -24.92 1.03
N GLU A 11 -3.79 -25.08 0.94
CA GLU A 11 -4.68 -23.98 0.53
C GLU A 11 -4.59 -22.76 1.45
N SER A 12 -4.55 -22.96 2.78
CA SER A 12 -4.41 -21.87 3.73
C SER A 12 -3.05 -21.16 3.63
N GLN A 13 -1.99 -21.87 3.27
CA GLN A 13 -0.67 -21.30 3.04
C GLN A 13 -0.63 -20.49 1.74
N ILE A 14 -1.27 -20.98 0.67
CA ILE A 14 -1.41 -20.25 -0.60
C ILE A 14 -2.20 -18.98 -0.35
N GLU A 15 -3.32 -19.06 0.37
CA GLU A 15 -4.15 -17.89 0.68
C GLU A 15 -3.40 -16.85 1.51
N SER A 16 -2.56 -17.27 2.46
CA SER A 16 -1.71 -16.35 3.22
C SER A 16 -0.75 -15.55 2.33
N ALA A 17 -0.30 -16.15 1.23
CA ALA A 17 0.61 -15.50 0.28
C ALA A 17 -0.06 -14.36 -0.52
N PHE A 18 -1.39 -14.28 -0.55
CA PHE A 18 -2.13 -13.15 -1.13
C PHE A 18 -2.42 -12.03 -0.13
N GLN A 19 -2.24 -12.28 1.17
CA GLN A 19 -2.54 -11.28 2.20
C GLN A 19 -1.35 -10.32 2.39
N ARG A 20 -1.65 -9.05 2.61
CA ARG A 20 -0.63 -8.04 2.93
C ARG A 20 0.00 -8.31 4.29
N GLU A 21 -0.81 -8.69 5.28
CA GLU A 21 -0.40 -8.98 6.65
C GLU A 21 -0.42 -10.49 6.91
N VAL A 22 0.64 -11.00 7.52
CA VAL A 22 0.78 -12.40 7.91
C VAL A 22 1.05 -12.46 9.41
N ARG A 23 0.25 -13.24 10.12
CA ARG A 23 0.37 -13.40 11.58
C ARG A 23 1.54 -14.31 11.95
N LEU A 24 2.17 -13.99 13.07
CA LEU A 24 3.23 -14.79 13.68
C LEU A 24 2.67 -15.62 14.84
N PRO A 25 3.35 -16.75 15.21
CA PRO A 25 2.90 -17.65 16.27
C PRO A 25 2.66 -16.98 17.62
N SER A 26 3.47 -16.01 18.01
CA SER A 26 3.34 -15.26 19.27
C SER A 26 2.22 -14.21 19.27
N GLY A 27 1.54 -14.00 18.15
CA GLY A 27 0.50 -13.00 17.98
C GLY A 27 0.97 -11.68 17.35
N GLY A 28 2.26 -11.52 17.06
CA GLY A 28 2.78 -10.46 16.21
C GLY A 28 2.42 -10.67 14.74
N SER A 29 2.84 -9.78 13.88
CA SER A 29 2.61 -9.88 12.44
C SER A 29 3.74 -9.28 11.62
N ILE A 30 3.84 -9.70 10.38
CA ILE A 30 4.63 -9.05 9.35
C ILE A 30 3.71 -8.44 8.30
N VAL A 31 4.08 -7.27 7.80
CA VAL A 31 3.36 -6.57 6.73
C VAL A 31 4.29 -6.47 5.54
N ILE A 32 3.86 -7.00 4.39
CA ILE A 32 4.66 -7.06 3.17
C ILE A 32 4.07 -6.11 2.15
N ASP A 33 4.82 -5.07 1.79
CA ASP A 33 4.45 -4.06 0.82
C ASP A 33 5.43 -4.07 -0.36
N SER A 34 4.95 -4.49 -1.52
CA SER A 34 5.72 -4.41 -2.75
C SER A 34 5.50 -3.06 -3.41
N THR A 35 6.60 -2.35 -3.65
CA THR A 35 6.61 -1.11 -4.42
C THR A 35 7.29 -1.34 -5.78
N GLU A 36 7.28 -0.34 -6.64
CA GLU A 36 7.97 -0.41 -7.92
C GLU A 36 9.49 -0.63 -7.77
N ALA A 37 10.09 -0.05 -6.74
CA ALA A 37 11.53 -0.10 -6.52
C ALA A 37 12.01 -1.30 -5.69
N LEU A 38 11.26 -1.66 -4.65
CA LEU A 38 11.66 -2.67 -3.68
C LEU A 38 10.45 -3.22 -2.93
N THR A 39 10.66 -4.32 -2.20
CA THR A 39 9.68 -4.82 -1.23
C THR A 39 10.09 -4.38 0.17
N ALA A 40 9.20 -3.72 0.89
CA ALA A 40 9.36 -3.35 2.29
C ALA A 40 8.60 -4.32 3.20
N ILE A 41 9.20 -4.73 4.29
CA ILE A 41 8.58 -5.61 5.28
C ILE A 41 8.68 -4.97 6.65
N ASP A 42 7.52 -4.70 7.25
CA ASP A 42 7.39 -4.17 8.61
C ASP A 42 7.02 -5.28 9.59
N ILE A 43 7.47 -5.19 10.83
CA ILE A 43 7.25 -6.20 11.86
C ILE A 43 6.55 -5.55 13.05
N ASN A 44 5.40 -6.11 13.43
CA ASN A 44 4.60 -5.65 14.54
C ASN A 44 4.58 -6.70 15.65
N SER A 45 4.90 -6.30 16.89
CA SER A 45 4.78 -7.17 18.05
C SER A 45 3.33 -7.29 18.53
N ALA A 46 3.02 -8.37 19.25
CA ALA A 46 1.73 -8.52 19.89
C ALA A 46 1.51 -7.43 20.95
N ARG A 47 0.29 -6.90 21.06
CA ARG A 47 -0.08 -5.84 22.03
C ARG A 47 0.01 -6.27 23.50
N ALA A 48 0.03 -7.56 23.78
CA ALA A 48 -0.01 -8.10 25.13
C ALA A 48 1.40 -8.32 25.69
N THR A 49 2.10 -7.27 26.05
CA THR A 49 3.24 -7.35 26.95
C THR A 49 2.75 -7.39 28.40
N ARG A 50 2.32 -8.54 28.88
CA ARG A 50 2.09 -8.74 30.31
C ARG A 50 3.45 -8.86 31.00
N GLY A 51 3.98 -7.74 31.51
CA GLY A 51 5.09 -7.72 32.50
C GLY A 51 6.40 -8.41 32.07
N GLY A 52 6.56 -8.73 30.80
CA GLY A 52 7.79 -9.28 30.26
C GLY A 52 8.75 -8.18 29.81
N ASP A 53 10.00 -8.53 29.65
CA ASP A 53 11.00 -7.65 29.08
C ASP A 53 10.61 -7.30 27.63
N ILE A 54 10.48 -6.01 27.34
CA ILE A 54 10.17 -5.49 26.01
C ILE A 54 11.22 -5.92 24.99
N GLU A 55 12.49 -5.95 25.42
CA GLU A 55 13.62 -6.39 24.61
C GLU A 55 13.49 -7.88 24.23
N GLU A 56 13.11 -8.74 25.16
CA GLU A 56 12.92 -10.17 24.89
C GLU A 56 11.74 -10.40 23.95
N THR A 57 10.65 -9.66 24.11
CA THR A 57 9.50 -9.72 23.21
C THR A 57 9.88 -9.32 21.79
N ALA A 58 10.64 -8.21 21.64
CA ALA A 58 11.13 -7.75 20.36
C ALA A 58 12.05 -8.81 19.69
N PHE A 59 12.96 -9.37 20.45
CA PHE A 59 13.86 -10.42 19.97
C PHE A 59 13.13 -11.68 19.50
N ASN A 60 12.21 -12.19 20.29
CA ASN A 60 11.42 -13.37 19.93
C ASN A 60 10.53 -13.12 18.71
N THR A 61 9.87 -11.97 18.65
CA THR A 61 9.06 -11.59 17.48
C THR A 61 9.91 -11.49 16.21
N ASN A 62 11.09 -10.90 16.30
CA ASN A 62 12.02 -10.79 15.17
C ASN A 62 12.53 -12.17 14.70
N LEU A 63 12.78 -13.10 15.62
CA LEU A 63 13.16 -14.47 15.25
C LEU A 63 12.05 -15.20 14.48
N GLU A 64 10.80 -15.11 14.96
CA GLU A 64 9.64 -15.66 14.27
C GLU A 64 9.44 -15.00 12.90
N ALA A 65 9.61 -13.68 12.85
CA ALA A 65 9.52 -12.91 11.62
C ALA A 65 10.58 -13.35 10.60
N ALA A 66 11.81 -13.60 11.02
CA ALA A 66 12.87 -14.08 10.12
C ALA A 66 12.48 -15.39 9.42
N ASP A 67 11.93 -16.35 10.17
CA ASP A 67 11.46 -17.62 9.60
C ASP A 67 10.28 -17.41 8.64
N GLU A 68 9.30 -16.62 9.03
CA GLU A 68 8.11 -16.38 8.22
C GLU A 68 8.44 -15.54 6.96
N ILE A 69 9.32 -14.56 7.05
CA ILE A 69 9.79 -13.79 5.89
C ILE A 69 10.43 -14.72 4.86
N ALA A 70 11.34 -15.59 5.28
CA ALA A 70 11.97 -16.55 4.38
C ALA A 70 10.95 -17.45 3.69
N ARG A 71 9.92 -17.89 4.41
CA ARG A 71 8.81 -18.68 3.86
C ARG A 71 7.98 -17.88 2.85
N GLN A 72 7.62 -16.64 3.18
CA GLN A 72 6.83 -15.79 2.30
C GLN A 72 7.60 -15.39 1.02
N LEU A 73 8.91 -15.20 1.09
CA LEU A 73 9.73 -14.94 -0.09
C LEU A 73 9.63 -16.08 -1.10
N ARG A 74 9.61 -17.32 -0.63
CA ARG A 74 9.45 -18.52 -1.49
C ARG A 74 8.02 -18.67 -2.01
N LEU A 75 7.02 -18.54 -1.12
CA LEU A 75 5.61 -18.68 -1.50
C LEU A 75 5.18 -17.66 -2.53
N ARG A 76 5.62 -16.41 -2.36
CA ARG A 76 5.28 -15.30 -3.25
C ARG A 76 6.23 -15.16 -4.44
N ASP A 77 7.34 -15.88 -4.43
CA ASP A 77 8.45 -15.75 -5.39
C ASP A 77 8.89 -14.28 -5.56
N LEU A 78 9.10 -13.61 -4.43
CA LEU A 78 9.54 -12.22 -4.40
C LEU A 78 11.01 -12.13 -4.82
N GLY A 79 11.30 -11.27 -5.78
CA GLY A 79 12.65 -11.02 -6.26
C GLY A 79 13.02 -9.54 -6.20
N GLY A 80 14.31 -9.28 -6.33
CA GLY A 80 14.86 -7.93 -6.27
C GLY A 80 15.26 -7.52 -4.86
N LEU A 81 15.29 -6.22 -4.60
CA LEU A 81 15.69 -5.65 -3.31
C LEU A 81 14.55 -5.76 -2.29
N ILE A 82 14.90 -6.18 -1.10
CA ILE A 82 13.96 -6.33 0.03
C ILE A 82 14.58 -5.63 1.23
N VAL A 83 13.80 -4.79 1.90
CA VAL A 83 14.19 -4.08 3.13
C VAL A 83 13.27 -4.51 4.26
N ILE A 84 13.84 -5.02 5.33
CA ILE A 84 13.13 -5.48 6.51
C ILE A 84 13.36 -4.49 7.65
N ASP A 85 12.28 -3.98 8.21
CA ASP A 85 12.28 -3.13 9.40
C ASP A 85 12.04 -4.00 10.63
N PHE A 86 13.14 -4.49 11.23
CA PHE A 86 13.06 -5.27 12.46
C PHE A 86 12.72 -4.37 13.64
N ILE A 87 11.98 -4.91 14.61
CA ILE A 87 11.73 -4.21 15.88
C ILE A 87 13.09 -3.93 16.53
N ASP A 88 13.25 -2.72 17.04
CA ASP A 88 14.51 -2.29 17.65
C ASP A 88 15.00 -3.25 18.74
N MET A 89 16.27 -3.62 18.63
CA MET A 89 16.98 -4.46 19.59
C MET A 89 18.27 -3.76 20.00
N THR A 90 18.43 -3.50 21.30
CA THR A 90 19.64 -2.84 21.85
C THR A 90 20.86 -3.77 21.84
N PRO A 91 20.79 -5.04 22.30
CA PRO A 91 21.95 -5.91 22.29
C PRO A 91 22.37 -6.36 20.89
N VAL A 92 23.61 -6.12 20.52
CA VAL A 92 24.20 -6.57 19.25
C VAL A 92 24.08 -8.08 19.07
N ARG A 93 24.18 -8.84 20.16
CA ARG A 93 24.00 -10.30 20.15
C ARG A 93 22.62 -10.72 19.64
N HIS A 94 21.57 -9.97 19.99
CA HIS A 94 20.21 -10.23 19.49
C HIS A 94 20.10 -9.90 18.00
N GLN A 95 20.66 -8.79 17.57
CA GLN A 95 20.71 -8.43 16.15
C GLN A 95 21.41 -9.51 15.32
N ARG A 96 22.57 -9.98 15.78
CA ARG A 96 23.30 -11.07 15.10
C ARG A 96 22.53 -12.39 15.10
N ALA A 97 21.83 -12.71 16.18
CA ALA A 97 21.01 -13.91 16.26
C ALA A 97 19.86 -13.88 15.24
N VAL A 98 19.20 -12.75 15.09
CA VAL A 98 18.14 -12.55 14.07
C VAL A 98 18.71 -12.64 12.66
N GLU A 99 19.85 -12.00 12.39
CA GLU A 99 20.54 -12.11 11.09
C GLU A 99 20.89 -13.57 10.76
N ASN A 100 21.43 -14.29 11.72
CA ASN A 100 21.80 -15.70 11.54
C ASN A 100 20.57 -16.58 11.33
N ARG A 101 19.48 -16.30 12.04
CA ARG A 101 18.21 -17.01 11.85
C ARG A 101 17.68 -16.83 10.43
N LEU A 102 17.70 -15.60 9.91
CA LEU A 102 17.29 -15.32 8.54
C LEU A 102 18.20 -16.04 7.53
N ARG A 103 19.52 -16.00 7.72
CA ARG A 103 20.46 -16.70 6.84
C ARG A 103 20.23 -18.21 6.84
N GLU A 104 19.91 -18.78 7.99
CA GLU A 104 19.57 -20.21 8.09
C GLU A 104 18.24 -20.54 7.39
N ALA A 105 17.23 -19.72 7.62
CA ALA A 105 15.89 -19.93 7.04
C ALA A 105 15.88 -19.86 5.51
N VAL A 106 16.74 -19.07 4.88
CA VAL A 106 16.85 -18.95 3.43
C VAL A 106 17.72 -20.02 2.76
N ARG A 107 18.41 -20.86 3.52
CA ARG A 107 19.32 -21.89 2.95
C ARG A 107 18.62 -22.85 1.99
N GLN A 108 17.37 -23.18 2.24
CA GLN A 108 16.60 -24.08 1.39
C GLN A 108 16.03 -23.43 0.14
N ASP A 109 16.20 -22.10 0.00
CA ASP A 109 15.73 -21.38 -1.17
C ASP A 109 16.62 -21.65 -2.38
N ARG A 110 16.02 -22.00 -3.51
CA ARG A 110 16.74 -22.21 -4.76
C ARG A 110 17.28 -20.93 -5.40
N ALA A 111 16.69 -19.78 -5.05
CA ALA A 111 17.14 -18.48 -5.54
C ALA A 111 18.42 -18.04 -4.82
N ARG A 112 19.29 -17.33 -5.53
CA ARG A 112 20.44 -16.69 -4.91
C ARG A 112 20.00 -15.51 -4.07
N ILE A 113 20.47 -15.48 -2.83
CA ILE A 113 20.13 -14.47 -1.84
C ILE A 113 21.40 -13.86 -1.28
N GLN A 114 21.42 -12.55 -1.14
CA GLN A 114 22.44 -11.79 -0.42
C GLN A 114 21.76 -11.08 0.76
N ILE A 115 22.37 -11.14 1.93
CA ILE A 115 21.83 -10.56 3.17
C ILE A 115 22.90 -9.67 3.80
N SER A 116 22.57 -8.42 4.10
CA SER A 116 23.41 -7.49 4.83
C SER A 116 23.34 -7.72 6.35
N HIS A 117 24.04 -6.90 7.09
CA HIS A 117 23.85 -6.77 8.54
C HIS A 117 22.71 -5.77 8.84
N ILE A 118 22.09 -5.91 10.01
CA ILE A 118 21.14 -4.92 10.50
C ILE A 118 21.89 -3.60 10.70
N SER A 119 21.41 -2.55 10.07
CA SER A 119 22.01 -1.21 10.15
C SER A 119 21.73 -0.56 11.51
N ARG A 120 22.41 0.55 11.78
CA ARG A 120 22.12 1.39 12.96
C ARG A 120 20.69 1.95 13.01
N PHE A 121 19.95 1.88 11.91
CA PHE A 121 18.54 2.29 11.82
C PHE A 121 17.57 1.12 12.06
N GLY A 122 18.05 -0.08 12.38
CA GLY A 122 17.23 -1.27 12.55
C GLY A 122 16.82 -1.96 11.25
N LEU A 123 17.31 -1.48 10.09
CA LEU A 123 16.95 -2.00 8.77
C LEU A 123 17.93 -3.08 8.31
N LEU A 124 17.38 -4.17 7.77
CA LEU A 124 18.17 -5.19 7.09
C LEU A 124 17.85 -5.14 5.59
N GLU A 125 18.87 -4.92 4.78
CA GLU A 125 18.80 -5.00 3.33
C GLU A 125 19.15 -6.39 2.86
N MET A 126 18.37 -6.91 1.93
CA MET A 126 18.67 -8.16 1.25
C MET A 126 18.25 -8.10 -0.21
N SER A 127 18.81 -9.00 -1.02
CA SER A 127 18.38 -9.19 -2.39
C SER A 127 18.10 -10.66 -2.66
N ARG A 128 17.06 -10.92 -3.44
CA ARG A 128 16.73 -12.26 -3.90
C ARG A 128 16.66 -12.28 -5.42
N GLN A 129 17.27 -13.28 -6.02
CA GLN A 129 17.22 -13.47 -7.47
C GLN A 129 15.78 -13.60 -7.96
N ARG A 130 15.42 -12.86 -9.03
CA ARG A 130 14.15 -13.07 -9.73
C ARG A 130 14.22 -14.38 -10.53
N LEU A 131 13.36 -15.31 -10.22
CA LEU A 131 13.22 -16.57 -10.95
C LEU A 131 12.06 -16.49 -11.95
N SER A 132 10.97 -15.88 -11.55
CA SER A 132 9.74 -15.68 -12.32
C SER A 132 9.01 -14.43 -11.82
N PRO A 133 7.97 -13.96 -12.50
CA PRO A 133 7.10 -12.94 -11.93
C PRO A 133 6.55 -13.39 -10.58
N SER A 134 6.49 -12.48 -9.61
CA SER A 134 5.95 -12.79 -8.29
C SER A 134 4.47 -13.18 -8.37
N LEU A 135 3.96 -13.81 -7.31
CA LEU A 135 2.55 -14.16 -7.21
C LEU A 135 1.65 -12.92 -7.37
N GLY A 136 2.04 -11.80 -6.79
CA GLY A 136 1.33 -10.54 -6.94
C GLY A 136 1.33 -10.03 -8.39
N GLU A 137 2.48 -10.04 -9.06
CA GLU A 137 2.60 -9.58 -10.45
C GLU A 137 1.79 -10.44 -11.42
N SER A 138 1.68 -11.73 -11.18
CA SER A 138 0.97 -12.67 -12.05
C SER A 138 -0.53 -12.76 -11.79
N SER A 139 -1.01 -12.38 -10.59
CA SER A 139 -2.39 -12.62 -10.14
C SER A 139 -3.18 -11.36 -9.83
N HIS A 140 -2.56 -10.19 -9.85
CA HIS A 140 -3.21 -8.91 -9.58
C HIS A 140 -3.04 -7.93 -10.74
N HIS A 141 -3.93 -6.97 -10.79
CA HIS A 141 -3.81 -5.80 -11.67
C HIS A 141 -3.86 -4.54 -10.82
N VAL A 142 -3.33 -3.46 -11.37
CA VAL A 142 -3.33 -2.16 -10.67
C VAL A 142 -4.77 -1.70 -10.42
N CYS A 143 -5.07 -1.32 -9.20
CA CYS A 143 -6.38 -0.80 -8.84
C CYS A 143 -6.68 0.48 -9.67
N PRO A 144 -7.75 0.51 -10.46
CA PRO A 144 -8.07 1.65 -11.30
C PRO A 144 -8.47 2.89 -10.50
N ARG A 145 -8.86 2.72 -9.24
CA ARG A 145 -9.26 3.83 -8.37
C ARG A 145 -8.09 4.57 -7.75
N CYS A 146 -7.12 3.85 -7.16
CA CYS A 146 -5.96 4.46 -6.49
C CYS A 146 -4.67 4.40 -7.32
N SER A 147 -4.68 3.74 -8.46
CA SER A 147 -3.50 3.56 -9.34
C SER A 147 -2.27 3.01 -8.61
N GLY A 148 -2.49 2.19 -7.57
CA GLY A 148 -1.43 1.55 -6.79
C GLY A 148 -0.96 2.33 -5.57
N THR A 149 -1.54 3.51 -5.27
CA THR A 149 -1.13 4.33 -4.11
C THR A 149 -1.67 3.82 -2.77
N GLY A 150 -2.74 3.01 -2.79
CA GLY A 150 -3.39 2.50 -1.57
C GLY A 150 -4.31 3.51 -0.87
N THR A 151 -4.32 4.76 -1.32
CA THR A 151 -5.15 5.83 -0.76
C THR A 151 -5.86 6.60 -1.86
N VAL A 152 -7.00 7.19 -1.51
CA VAL A 152 -7.78 8.04 -2.41
C VAL A 152 -8.03 9.37 -1.70
N ARG A 153 -7.87 10.46 -2.42
CA ARG A 153 -8.13 11.81 -1.90
C ARG A 153 -9.59 11.94 -1.47
N ASP A 154 -9.83 12.55 -0.31
CA ASP A 154 -11.19 12.72 0.20
C ASP A 154 -12.03 13.67 -0.68
N ASN A 155 -13.35 13.53 -0.56
CA ASN A 155 -14.29 14.23 -1.43
C ASN A 155 -14.22 15.75 -1.29
N GLU A 156 -14.06 16.25 -0.06
CA GLU A 156 -14.00 17.69 0.20
C GLU A 156 -12.75 18.31 -0.42
N SER A 157 -11.60 17.74 -0.15
CA SER A 157 -10.31 18.18 -0.71
C SER A 157 -10.31 18.14 -2.24
N LEU A 158 -10.84 17.07 -2.83
CA LEU A 158 -10.95 16.92 -4.27
C LEU A 158 -11.91 17.97 -4.87
N SER A 159 -13.07 18.19 -4.24
CA SER A 159 -14.06 19.18 -4.68
C SER A 159 -13.49 20.59 -4.72
N LEU A 160 -12.70 20.98 -3.71
CA LEU A 160 -12.05 22.28 -3.68
C LEU A 160 -11.01 22.44 -4.79
N SER A 161 -10.31 21.38 -5.15
CA SER A 161 -9.38 21.40 -6.28
C SER A 161 -10.12 21.52 -7.62
N ILE A 162 -11.22 20.79 -7.80
CA ILE A 162 -12.06 20.87 -8.99
C ILE A 162 -12.63 22.28 -9.15
N LEU A 163 -13.09 22.88 -8.05
CA LEU A 163 -13.62 24.25 -8.07
C LEU A 163 -12.55 25.26 -8.55
N ARG A 164 -11.31 25.12 -8.10
CA ARG A 164 -10.19 25.96 -8.56
C ARG A 164 -9.85 25.72 -10.03
N LEU A 165 -9.91 24.48 -10.51
CA LEU A 165 -9.73 24.16 -11.92
C LEU A 165 -10.86 24.75 -12.79
N ILE A 166 -12.09 24.71 -12.32
CA ILE A 166 -13.23 25.37 -13.01
C ILE A 166 -12.96 26.87 -13.11
N GLU A 167 -12.52 27.52 -12.04
CA GLU A 167 -12.17 28.95 -12.04
C GLU A 167 -11.04 29.26 -13.02
N GLU A 168 -10.00 28.43 -13.03
CA GLU A 168 -8.87 28.58 -13.96
C GLU A 168 -9.29 28.43 -15.43
N GLU A 169 -10.11 27.44 -15.74
CA GLU A 169 -10.63 27.25 -17.10
C GLU A 169 -11.58 28.39 -17.52
N ALA A 170 -12.39 28.91 -16.60
CA ALA A 170 -13.29 30.02 -16.85
C ALA A 170 -12.55 31.35 -17.16
N LEU A 171 -11.32 31.51 -16.66
CA LEU A 171 -10.48 32.69 -16.91
C LEU A 171 -9.84 32.70 -18.29
N LYS A 172 -9.79 31.58 -19.00
CA LYS A 172 -9.16 31.49 -20.32
C LYS A 172 -10.00 32.22 -21.36
N GLU A 173 -9.31 32.86 -22.32
CA GLU A 173 -9.96 33.59 -23.40
C GLU A 173 -10.89 32.70 -24.26
N ASN A 174 -11.99 33.26 -24.74
CA ASN A 174 -12.98 32.57 -25.58
C ASN A 174 -13.70 31.40 -24.91
N THR A 175 -13.75 31.38 -23.58
CA THR A 175 -14.53 30.37 -22.83
C THR A 175 -15.99 30.82 -22.71
N LYS A 176 -16.90 29.96 -23.12
CA LYS A 176 -18.35 30.17 -22.96
C LYS A 176 -18.92 29.30 -21.84
N GLU A 177 -18.46 28.06 -21.78
CA GLU A 177 -18.90 27.12 -20.78
C GLU A 177 -17.71 26.33 -20.21
N VAL A 178 -17.82 25.95 -18.95
CA VAL A 178 -16.92 24.98 -18.29
C VAL A 178 -17.76 23.82 -17.79
N HIS A 179 -17.47 22.65 -18.29
CA HIS A 179 -18.16 21.42 -17.91
C HIS A 179 -17.30 20.63 -16.94
N ALA A 180 -17.78 20.41 -15.73
CA ALA A 180 -17.14 19.54 -14.73
C ALA A 180 -17.93 18.23 -14.61
N ILE A 181 -17.40 17.17 -15.17
CA ILE A 181 -17.98 15.82 -15.06
C ILE A 181 -17.32 15.16 -13.84
N VAL A 182 -18.12 14.86 -12.85
CA VAL A 182 -17.62 14.44 -11.51
C VAL A 182 -18.49 13.33 -10.92
N PRO A 183 -17.96 12.55 -9.97
CA PRO A 183 -18.77 11.61 -9.20
C PRO A 183 -19.92 12.30 -8.47
N VAL A 184 -21.02 11.59 -8.28
CA VAL A 184 -22.24 12.12 -7.64
C VAL A 184 -21.99 12.81 -6.29
N PRO A 185 -21.16 12.24 -5.35
CA PRO A 185 -20.86 12.92 -4.08
C PRO A 185 -20.14 14.27 -4.26
N ILE A 186 -19.28 14.38 -5.25
CA ILE A 186 -18.57 15.62 -5.59
C ILE A 186 -19.54 16.64 -6.17
N ALA A 187 -20.39 16.22 -7.10
CA ALA A 187 -21.44 17.10 -7.66
C ALA A 187 -22.36 17.64 -6.57
N SER A 188 -22.82 16.78 -5.67
CA SER A 188 -23.65 17.17 -4.54
C SER A 188 -22.97 18.21 -3.65
N TYR A 189 -21.71 18.02 -3.32
CA TYR A 189 -20.95 18.97 -2.50
C TYR A 189 -20.79 20.33 -3.22
N LEU A 190 -20.41 20.33 -4.49
CA LEU A 190 -20.22 21.56 -5.27
C LEU A 190 -21.52 22.33 -5.46
N LEU A 191 -22.62 21.64 -5.75
CA LEU A 191 -23.92 22.27 -6.03
C LEU A 191 -24.65 22.75 -4.78
N ASN A 192 -24.37 22.18 -3.62
CA ASN A 192 -25.00 22.55 -2.34
C ASN A 192 -24.07 23.38 -1.46
N GLU A 193 -22.95 22.78 -1.00
CA GLU A 193 -22.04 23.43 -0.05
C GLU A 193 -21.23 24.57 -0.68
N LYS A 194 -20.90 24.47 -1.96
CA LYS A 194 -20.07 25.45 -2.70
C LYS A 194 -20.84 26.21 -3.78
N ARG A 195 -22.17 26.18 -3.73
CA ARG A 195 -23.01 26.86 -4.69
C ARG A 195 -22.68 28.34 -4.86
N ALA A 196 -22.46 29.05 -3.75
CA ALA A 196 -22.09 30.46 -3.79
C ALA A 196 -20.77 30.72 -4.53
N ALA A 197 -19.78 29.81 -4.34
CA ALA A 197 -18.50 29.91 -5.01
C ALA A 197 -18.63 29.65 -6.53
N VAL A 198 -19.42 28.68 -6.94
CA VAL A 198 -19.73 28.43 -8.36
C VAL A 198 -20.39 29.63 -8.99
N SER A 199 -21.42 30.20 -8.36
CA SER A 199 -22.11 31.41 -8.84
C SER A 199 -21.18 32.62 -8.89
N ALA A 200 -20.23 32.74 -7.98
CA ALA A 200 -19.25 33.81 -8.00
C ALA A 200 -18.29 33.71 -9.18
N ILE A 201 -17.89 32.49 -9.59
CA ILE A 201 -17.08 32.27 -10.80
C ILE A 201 -17.82 32.74 -12.04
N GLU A 202 -19.08 32.35 -12.21
CA GLU A 202 -19.95 32.78 -13.33
C GLU A 202 -20.08 34.29 -13.37
N SER A 203 -20.34 34.92 -12.21
CA SER A 203 -20.53 36.37 -12.12
C SER A 203 -19.27 37.18 -12.42
N ARG A 204 -18.08 36.69 -12.04
CA ARG A 204 -16.82 37.38 -12.31
C ARG A 204 -16.42 37.38 -13.78
N GLN A 205 -16.76 36.35 -14.51
CA GLN A 205 -16.37 36.16 -15.91
C GLN A 205 -17.42 36.65 -16.92
N GLY A 206 -18.51 37.21 -16.41
CA GLY A 206 -19.53 37.95 -17.20
C GLY A 206 -20.47 37.08 -18.02
N ASP A 207 -19.98 36.14 -18.81
CA ASP A 207 -20.81 35.30 -19.70
C ASP A 207 -20.41 33.83 -19.68
N VAL A 208 -19.54 33.42 -18.75
CA VAL A 208 -19.14 32.02 -18.63
C VAL A 208 -20.13 31.23 -17.78
N ARG A 209 -20.61 30.14 -18.32
CA ARG A 209 -21.51 29.22 -17.62
C ARG A 209 -20.75 28.03 -17.06
N VAL A 210 -21.00 27.68 -15.80
CA VAL A 210 -20.42 26.49 -15.14
C VAL A 210 -21.49 25.40 -15.07
N ILE A 211 -21.19 24.24 -15.69
CA ILE A 211 -22.09 23.10 -15.72
C ILE A 211 -21.44 21.95 -14.97
N ILE A 212 -22.02 21.57 -13.84
CA ILE A 212 -21.56 20.43 -13.05
C ILE A 212 -22.43 19.23 -13.41
N VAL A 213 -21.80 18.21 -14.01
CA VAL A 213 -22.47 17.01 -14.52
C VAL A 213 -22.14 15.84 -13.58
N PRO A 214 -23.13 15.37 -12.79
CA PRO A 214 -22.92 14.16 -11.99
C PRO A 214 -22.84 12.93 -12.89
N ASN A 215 -21.88 12.05 -12.59
CA ASN A 215 -21.73 10.77 -13.28
C ASN A 215 -21.68 9.65 -12.22
N ASP A 216 -22.66 8.76 -12.26
CA ASP A 216 -22.80 7.64 -11.31
C ASP A 216 -21.86 6.47 -11.59
N GLU A 217 -21.34 6.35 -12.82
CA GLU A 217 -20.33 5.36 -13.17
C GLU A 217 -18.90 5.80 -12.75
N MET A 218 -18.72 7.09 -12.48
CA MET A 218 -17.43 7.67 -12.11
C MET A 218 -17.20 7.60 -10.60
N GLN A 219 -16.02 7.17 -10.19
CA GLN A 219 -15.62 7.12 -8.79
C GLN A 219 -14.44 8.06 -8.52
N THR A 220 -14.39 8.64 -7.31
CA THR A 220 -13.22 9.40 -6.87
C THR A 220 -11.95 8.54 -6.94
N PRO A 221 -10.79 9.10 -7.31
CA PRO A 221 -10.49 10.53 -7.53
C PRO A 221 -10.70 11.03 -8.98
N HIS A 222 -11.39 10.28 -9.81
CA HIS A 222 -11.56 10.61 -11.23
C HIS A 222 -12.55 11.77 -11.41
N TYR A 223 -12.21 12.64 -12.34
CA TYR A 223 -13.04 13.75 -12.78
C TYR A 223 -12.58 14.22 -14.16
N SER A 224 -13.38 15.05 -14.79
CA SER A 224 -13.02 15.73 -16.03
C SER A 224 -13.52 17.17 -16.00
N VAL A 225 -12.65 18.11 -16.33
CA VAL A 225 -13.03 19.54 -16.50
C VAL A 225 -12.73 19.92 -17.94
N LEU A 226 -13.75 20.30 -18.66
CA LEU A 226 -13.69 20.62 -20.08
C LEU A 226 -14.14 22.05 -20.30
N ARG A 227 -13.47 22.75 -21.21
CA ARG A 227 -13.79 24.10 -21.65
C ARG A 227 -14.46 24.05 -23.02
N VAL A 228 -15.54 24.81 -23.19
CA VAL A 228 -16.30 24.95 -24.43
C VAL A 228 -16.45 26.42 -24.82
#